data_f58d3916b0896a006a1b800fd910e4d4
#
_entry.id   f58d3916b0896a006a1b800fd910e4d4
#
_cell.length_a   1.000
_cell.length_b   1.000
_cell.length_c   1.000
_cell.angle_alpha   90.00
_cell.angle_beta   90.00
_cell.angle_gamma   90.00
#
_symmetry.space_group_name_H-M   'P 1'
#
loop_
_entity.id
_entity.type
_entity.pdbx_description
1 polymer ?
#
loop_
_entity_poly.entity_id
_entity_poly.type
_entity_poly.pdbx_seq_one_letter_code
_entity_poly.pdbx_strand_id
1 'polypeptide(L)'
;MPSETMQIKAISAHPGPVPMPTEYLLAAMASCYALALQWAAGKRGMTVPGLTVVATGTYDGPRFSRLQLSVSSQLPADQVEPLVKPALRACYVSNTLAAAPPVEVTVAG
;
A
#
# COMPACT_ATOMS: atom_id res chain seq x y z
N MET A 1 -16.38 12.84 -0.52
CA MET A 1 -15.08 12.41 0.03
C MET A 1 -14.58 13.46 1.01
N PRO A 2 -14.10 13.07 2.15
CA PRO A 2 -13.46 14.03 3.05
C PRO A 2 -12.22 14.63 2.40
N SER A 3 -11.94 15.87 2.75
CA SER A 3 -10.81 16.62 2.19
C SER A 3 -9.52 16.40 2.98
N GLU A 4 -9.28 15.18 3.40
CA GLU A 4 -8.09 14.86 4.17
C GLU A 4 -6.86 14.76 3.29
N THR A 5 -5.75 15.24 3.83
CA THR A 5 -4.46 15.07 3.17
C THR A 5 -3.99 13.64 3.33
N MET A 6 -3.63 13.02 2.22
CA MET A 6 -3.11 11.67 2.19
C MET A 6 -1.86 11.66 1.33
N GLN A 7 -0.78 11.13 1.87
CA GLN A 7 0.46 10.95 1.13
C GLN A 7 0.72 9.49 0.88
N ILE A 8 1.17 9.19 -0.33
CA ILE A 8 1.50 7.84 -0.77
C ILE A 8 2.92 7.88 -1.30
N LYS A 9 3.77 7.02 -0.74
CA LYS A 9 5.17 6.92 -1.18
C LYS A 9 5.50 5.51 -1.58
N ALA A 10 6.22 5.40 -2.70
CA ALA A 10 6.90 4.18 -3.10
C ALA A 10 8.40 4.43 -2.95
N ILE A 11 9.07 3.56 -2.22
CA ILE A 11 10.50 3.69 -1.95
C ILE A 11 11.23 2.60 -2.72
N SER A 12 12.19 3.03 -3.55
CA SER A 12 13.05 2.15 -4.33
C SER A 12 14.47 2.70 -4.32
N ALA A 13 15.43 1.82 -4.57
CA ALA A 13 16.83 2.22 -4.73
C ALA A 13 17.13 2.79 -6.11
N HIS A 14 16.17 2.87 -7.01
CA HIS A 14 16.38 3.33 -8.38
C HIS A 14 16.65 4.84 -8.41
N PRO A 15 17.81 5.28 -8.92
CA PRO A 15 18.17 6.70 -8.95
C PRO A 15 17.73 7.45 -10.20
N GLY A 16 17.02 6.81 -11.11
CA GLY A 16 16.66 7.40 -12.40
C GLY A 16 15.54 8.43 -12.33
N PRO A 17 15.35 9.23 -13.38
CA PRO A 17 14.30 10.26 -13.42
C PRO A 17 12.90 9.72 -13.65
N VAL A 18 12.76 8.49 -14.12
CA VAL A 18 11.47 7.80 -14.31
C VAL A 18 11.38 6.64 -13.34
N PRO A 19 10.18 6.39 -12.75
CA PRO A 19 10.04 5.27 -11.82
C PRO A 19 10.30 3.93 -12.51
N MET A 20 10.93 3.02 -11.77
CA MET A 20 11.04 1.63 -12.19
C MET A 20 9.66 0.94 -12.10
N PRO A 21 9.41 -0.11 -12.89
CA PRO A 21 8.17 -0.87 -12.79
C PRO A 21 7.87 -1.35 -11.38
N THR A 22 8.89 -1.73 -10.62
CA THR A 22 8.74 -2.15 -9.22
C THR A 22 8.26 -1.02 -8.32
N GLU A 23 8.60 0.22 -8.65
CA GLU A 23 8.11 1.39 -7.90
C GLU A 23 6.62 1.60 -8.12
N TYR A 24 6.12 1.34 -9.32
CA TYR A 24 4.68 1.39 -9.57
C TYR A 24 3.93 0.35 -8.75
N LEU A 25 4.51 -0.85 -8.58
CA LEU A 25 3.92 -1.88 -7.74
C LEU A 25 3.84 -1.42 -6.28
N LEU A 26 4.91 -0.83 -5.75
CA LEU A 26 4.93 -0.31 -4.39
C LEU A 26 3.95 0.84 -4.22
N ALA A 27 3.87 1.74 -5.20
CA ALA A 27 2.92 2.84 -5.17
C ALA A 27 1.48 2.33 -5.18
N ALA A 28 1.19 1.32 -5.99
CA ALA A 28 -0.13 0.71 -6.04
C ALA A 28 -0.50 0.09 -4.69
N MET A 29 0.45 -0.60 -4.05
CA MET A 29 0.22 -1.21 -2.74
C MET A 29 -0.06 -0.16 -1.67
N ALA A 30 0.75 0.91 -1.63
CA ALA A 30 0.58 1.99 -0.67
C ALA A 30 -0.75 2.71 -0.88
N SER A 31 -1.08 3.01 -2.14
CA SER A 31 -2.33 3.68 -2.51
C SER A 31 -3.55 2.85 -2.12
N CYS A 32 -3.53 1.57 -2.46
CA CYS A 32 -4.63 0.66 -2.17
C CYS A 32 -4.84 0.52 -0.65
N TYR A 33 -3.76 0.37 0.10
CA TYR A 33 -3.85 0.25 1.54
C TYR A 33 -4.35 1.54 2.20
N ALA A 34 -3.90 2.70 1.72
CA ALA A 34 -4.36 3.99 2.23
C ALA A 34 -5.87 4.15 2.06
N LEU A 35 -6.39 3.79 0.88
CA LEU A 35 -7.84 3.82 0.63
C LEU A 35 -8.58 2.82 1.53
N ALA A 36 -8.04 1.63 1.70
CA ALA A 36 -8.63 0.61 2.55
C ALA A 36 -8.67 1.05 4.01
N LEU A 37 -7.63 1.73 4.49
CA LEU A 37 -7.59 2.25 5.86
C LEU A 37 -8.61 3.35 6.07
N GLN A 38 -8.75 4.29 5.12
CA GLN A 38 -9.77 5.33 5.17
C GLN A 38 -11.17 4.73 5.17
N TRP A 39 -11.38 3.70 4.36
CA TRP A 39 -12.66 2.99 4.32
C TRP A 39 -12.97 2.33 5.67
N ALA A 40 -11.99 1.64 6.25
CA ALA A 40 -12.16 1.00 7.56
C ALA A 40 -12.45 2.02 8.65
N ALA A 41 -11.79 3.17 8.61
CA ALA A 41 -12.05 4.27 9.55
C ALA A 41 -13.47 4.81 9.38
N GLY A 42 -13.89 5.01 8.13
CA GLY A 42 -15.23 5.53 7.82
C GLY A 42 -16.34 4.63 8.36
N LYS A 43 -16.14 3.32 8.34
CA LYS A 43 -17.11 2.38 8.90
C LYS A 43 -17.25 2.51 10.41
N ARG A 44 -16.29 3.11 11.09
CA ARG A 44 -16.33 3.38 12.53
C ARG A 44 -16.65 4.84 12.84
N GLY A 45 -17.08 5.59 11.83
CA GLY A 45 -17.36 7.02 12.00
C GLY A 45 -16.11 7.85 12.28
N MET A 46 -14.95 7.36 11.87
CA MET A 46 -13.67 8.02 12.09
C MET A 46 -13.11 8.57 10.80
N THR A 47 -12.26 9.58 10.94
CA THR A 47 -11.38 10.06 9.87
C THR A 47 -9.93 9.91 10.32
N VAL A 48 -9.00 9.81 9.36
CA VAL A 48 -7.58 9.67 9.65
C VAL A 48 -6.84 10.83 8.98
N PRO A 49 -6.80 12.01 9.64
CA PRO A 49 -6.16 13.17 9.05
C PRO A 49 -4.64 13.00 8.97
N GLY A 50 -4.05 13.51 7.92
CA GLY A 50 -2.60 13.46 7.71
C GLY A 50 -2.08 12.05 7.47
N LEU A 51 -2.91 11.16 6.90
CA LEU A 51 -2.50 9.78 6.64
C LEU A 51 -1.37 9.75 5.63
N THR A 52 -0.30 9.05 5.99
CA THR A 52 0.83 8.77 5.11
C THR A 52 1.09 7.27 5.13
N VAL A 53 1.14 6.65 3.96
CA VAL A 53 1.47 5.23 3.82
C VAL A 53 2.72 5.11 2.96
N VAL A 54 3.73 4.42 3.49
CA VAL A 54 4.98 4.16 2.79
C VAL A 54 5.10 2.68 2.54
N ALA A 55 5.23 2.30 1.27
CA ALA A 55 5.48 0.91 0.89
C ALA A 55 6.97 0.73 0.60
N THR A 56 7.55 -0.31 1.17
CA THR A 56 8.97 -0.63 0.99
C THR A 56 9.10 -2.08 0.56
N GLY A 57 9.94 -2.32 -0.46
CA GLY A 57 10.24 -3.66 -0.93
C GLY A 57 11.71 -3.97 -0.78
N THR A 58 12.00 -5.21 -0.40
CA THR A 58 13.38 -5.73 -0.33
C THR A 58 13.58 -6.68 -1.51
N TYR A 59 14.58 -6.39 -2.35
CA TYR A 59 14.88 -7.20 -3.53
C TYR A 59 15.60 -8.49 -3.15
N ASP A 60 15.27 -9.55 -3.89
CA ASP A 60 15.96 -10.83 -3.81
C ASP A 60 15.93 -11.47 -5.20
N GLY A 61 16.97 -11.18 -6.01
CA GLY A 61 16.99 -11.59 -7.42
C GLY A 61 15.88 -10.87 -8.19
N PRO A 62 15.09 -11.60 -9.00
CA PRO A 62 14.07 -10.98 -9.85
C PRO A 62 12.72 -10.79 -9.13
N ARG A 63 12.71 -10.72 -7.82
CA ARG A 63 11.47 -10.58 -7.04
C ARG A 63 11.73 -9.75 -5.78
N PHE A 64 10.66 -9.35 -5.13
CA PHE A 64 10.72 -8.88 -3.76
C PHE A 64 10.63 -10.08 -2.80
N SER A 65 11.56 -10.16 -1.87
CA SER A 65 11.49 -11.15 -0.79
C SER A 65 10.62 -10.66 0.36
N ARG A 66 10.42 -9.35 0.46
CA ARG A 66 9.66 -8.75 1.56
C ARG A 66 9.00 -7.46 1.08
N LEU A 67 7.76 -7.27 1.51
CA LEU A 67 7.01 -6.05 1.29
C LEU A 67 6.53 -5.54 2.64
N GLN A 68 6.67 -4.25 2.87
CA GLN A 68 6.28 -3.62 4.13
C GLN A 68 5.46 -2.38 3.87
N LEU A 69 4.47 -2.15 4.72
CA LEU A 69 3.70 -0.92 4.75
C LEU A 69 3.92 -0.24 6.08
N SER A 70 4.23 1.03 6.04
CA SER A 70 4.37 1.87 7.23
C SER A 70 3.31 2.95 7.19
N VAL A 71 2.58 3.10 8.28
CA VAL A 71 1.45 4.02 8.37
C VAL A 71 1.73 5.06 9.43
N SER A 72 1.53 6.32 9.10
CA SER A 72 1.56 7.42 10.06
C SER A 72 0.40 8.36 9.81
N SER A 73 -0.01 9.09 10.84
CA SER A 73 -1.11 10.04 10.75
C SER A 73 -1.01 11.03 11.90
N GLN A 74 -1.96 11.98 11.95
CA GLN A 74 -2.07 12.91 13.08
C GLN A 74 -2.75 12.28 14.29
N LEU A 75 -3.38 11.10 14.11
CA LEU A 75 -3.99 10.39 15.24
C LEU A 75 -2.93 9.66 16.05
N PRO A 76 -3.15 9.46 17.37
CA PRO A 76 -2.32 8.59 18.16
C PRO A 76 -2.31 7.17 17.60
N ALA A 77 -1.18 6.48 17.73
CA ALA A 77 -1.00 5.14 17.17
C ALA A 77 -2.05 4.14 17.67
N ASP A 78 -2.47 4.26 18.92
CA ASP A 78 -3.47 3.36 19.52
C ASP A 78 -4.86 3.51 18.90
N GLN A 79 -5.15 4.64 18.25
CA GLN A 79 -6.39 4.85 17.52
C GLN A 79 -6.34 4.29 16.09
N VAL A 80 -5.15 4.20 15.51
CA VAL A 80 -4.96 3.68 14.16
C VAL A 80 -4.81 2.16 14.19
N GLU A 81 -4.17 1.62 15.20
CA GLU A 81 -3.86 0.20 15.31
C GLU A 81 -5.08 -0.73 15.08
N PRO A 82 -6.28 -0.45 15.63
CA PRO A 82 -7.45 -1.29 15.38
C PRO A 82 -7.92 -1.30 13.93
N LEU A 83 -7.46 -0.35 13.10
CA LEU A 83 -7.84 -0.26 11.69
C LEU A 83 -6.93 -1.09 10.79
N VAL A 84 -5.77 -1.52 11.28
CA VAL A 84 -4.73 -2.14 10.47
C VAL A 84 -5.19 -3.45 9.84
N LYS A 85 -5.72 -4.37 10.63
CA LYS A 85 -6.19 -5.67 10.12
C LYS A 85 -7.42 -5.54 9.21
N PRO A 86 -8.44 -4.77 9.57
CA PRO A 86 -9.56 -4.54 8.64
C PRO A 86 -9.13 -3.94 7.32
N ALA A 87 -8.21 -2.98 7.34
CA ALA A 87 -7.67 -2.37 6.12
C ALA A 87 -6.91 -3.40 5.29
N LEU A 88 -6.11 -4.25 5.92
CA LEU A 88 -5.36 -5.28 5.21
C LEU A 88 -6.30 -6.28 4.53
N ARG A 89 -7.37 -6.67 5.20
CA ARG A 89 -8.36 -7.57 4.60
C ARG A 89 -9.07 -6.96 3.39
N ALA A 90 -9.17 -5.64 3.35
CA ALA A 90 -9.84 -4.92 2.26
C ALA A 90 -8.87 -4.47 1.16
N CYS A 91 -7.57 -4.65 1.32
CA CYS A 91 -6.58 -4.18 0.37
C CYS A 91 -6.38 -5.22 -0.75
N TYR A 92 -6.93 -4.94 -1.93
CA TYR A 92 -6.84 -5.85 -3.07
C TYR A 92 -5.41 -6.17 -3.45
N VAL A 93 -4.56 -5.16 -3.53
CA VAL A 93 -3.16 -5.35 -3.96
C VAL A 93 -2.41 -6.23 -2.96
N SER A 94 -2.52 -5.95 -1.66
CA SER A 94 -1.86 -6.75 -0.63
C SER A 94 -2.35 -8.19 -0.64
N ASN A 95 -3.66 -8.40 -0.77
CA ASN A 95 -4.23 -9.75 -0.82
C ASN A 95 -3.78 -10.50 -2.07
N THR A 96 -3.70 -9.80 -3.21
CA THR A 96 -3.23 -10.40 -4.46
C THR A 96 -1.77 -10.84 -4.34
N LEU A 97 -0.93 -9.98 -3.79
CA LEU A 97 0.50 -10.30 -3.62
C LEU A 97 0.70 -11.44 -2.61
N ALA A 98 -0.08 -11.48 -1.54
CA ALA A 98 0.00 -12.55 -0.55
C ALA A 98 -0.44 -13.89 -1.12
N ALA A 99 -1.42 -13.89 -2.03
CA ALA A 99 -1.92 -15.11 -2.66
C ALA A 99 -0.98 -15.62 -3.76
N ALA A 100 -0.07 -14.76 -4.26
CA ALA A 100 0.88 -15.10 -5.32
C ALA A 100 0.20 -15.82 -6.50
N PRO A 101 -0.78 -15.19 -7.16
CA PRO A 101 -1.50 -15.85 -8.24
C PRO A 101 -0.54 -16.17 -9.39
N PRO A 102 -0.80 -17.27 -10.13
CA PRO A 102 0.06 -17.61 -11.25
C PRO A 102 0.00 -16.55 -12.35
N VAL A 103 1.13 -16.36 -13.01
CA VAL A 103 1.22 -15.44 -14.15
C VAL A 103 1.30 -16.28 -15.41
N GLU A 104 0.36 -16.07 -16.33
CA GLU A 104 0.31 -16.77 -17.59
C GLU A 104 0.72 -15.84 -18.70
N VAL A 105 1.52 -16.34 -19.64
CA VAL A 105 1.97 -15.57 -20.80
C VAL A 105 1.51 -16.30 -22.06
N THR A 106 0.81 -15.56 -22.92
CA THR A 106 0.40 -16.07 -24.22
C THR A 106 1.02 -15.20 -25.30
N VAL A 107 1.34 -15.82 -26.43
CA VAL A 107 1.85 -15.09 -27.59
C VAL A 107 0.74 -14.98 -28.60
N ALA A 108 0.34 -13.74 -28.90
CA ALA A 108 -0.66 -13.46 -29.94
C ALA A 108 0.04 -13.28 -31.27
N GLY A 109 -0.43 -13.98 -32.27
CA GLY A 109 0.20 -13.95 -33.59
C GLY A 109 -0.60 -14.69 -34.61
#